data_2780b768c6c0fcbdffcf0c33bc25706e
#
_entry.id   2780b768c6c0fcbdffcf0c33bc25706e
#
_cell.length_a   1.000
_cell.length_b   1.000
_cell.length_c   1.000
_cell.angle_alpha   90.00
_cell.angle_beta   90.00
_cell.angle_gamma   90.00
#
_symmetry.space_group_name_H-M   'P 1'
#
loop_
_entity.id
_entity.type
_entity.pdbx_description
1 polymer ?
#
loop_
_entity_poly.entity_id
_entity_poly.type
_entity_poly.pdbx_seq_one_letter_code
_entity_poly.pdbx_strand_id
1 'polypeptide(L)'
;MKSEKKILIAFILNLLFSVFEFFGGIFTGSVAIVSDAVHDLGDAASIGISYFLEKKSKRQPDEQYTYGYARYSVLGATVTNLILIVGSIMVIYNAVDRIINPVEIHYNGMIVLAAVGVCLNFGAAYFTREGESLNQKAVNLHMLEDVLGWAVFWLGRW
;
A
#
# COMPACT_ATOMS: atom_id res chain seq x y z
N MET A 1 -10.25 -17.44 -5.90
CA MET A 1 -9.28 -17.46 -4.78
C MET A 1 -9.93 -16.70 -3.62
N LYS A 2 -9.84 -17.19 -2.37
CA LYS A 2 -10.48 -16.54 -1.20
C LYS A 2 -9.90 -15.14 -0.96
N SER A 3 -10.71 -14.17 -0.50
CA SER A 3 -10.31 -12.78 -0.22
C SER A 3 -9.04 -12.66 0.62
N GLU A 4 -8.92 -13.46 1.70
CA GLU A 4 -7.75 -13.47 2.57
C GLU A 4 -6.43 -13.76 1.84
N LYS A 5 -6.45 -14.69 0.85
CA LYS A 5 -5.26 -15.01 0.06
C LYS A 5 -4.88 -13.90 -0.91
N LYS A 6 -5.87 -13.20 -1.45
CA LYS A 6 -5.63 -12.06 -2.35
C LYS A 6 -5.00 -10.89 -1.57
N ILE A 7 -5.50 -10.59 -0.36
CA ILE A 7 -4.93 -9.58 0.53
C ILE A 7 -3.51 -9.98 0.97
N LEU A 8 -3.28 -11.26 1.28
CA LEU A 8 -1.94 -11.75 1.63
C LEU A 8 -0.93 -11.55 0.48
N ILE A 9 -1.33 -11.79 -0.76
CA ILE A 9 -0.46 -11.56 -1.93
C ILE A 9 -0.13 -10.08 -2.03
N ALA A 10 -1.12 -9.18 -1.91
CA ALA A 10 -0.89 -7.74 -1.91
C ALA A 10 0.07 -7.32 -0.79
N PHE A 11 -0.12 -7.84 0.42
CA PHE A 11 0.78 -7.61 1.56
C PHE A 11 2.22 -8.02 1.26
N ILE A 12 2.42 -9.24 0.75
CA ILE A 12 3.77 -9.74 0.45
C ILE A 12 4.43 -8.91 -0.65
N LEU A 13 3.71 -8.56 -1.70
CA LEU A 13 4.25 -7.77 -2.81
C LEU A 13 4.65 -6.36 -2.35
N ASN A 14 3.79 -5.70 -1.58
CA ASN A 14 4.08 -4.37 -1.04
C ASN A 14 5.26 -4.43 -0.05
N LEU A 15 5.27 -5.39 0.87
CA LEU A 15 6.36 -5.55 1.83
C LEU A 15 7.71 -5.82 1.14
N LEU A 16 7.74 -6.68 0.12
CA LEU A 16 8.96 -6.96 -0.64
C LEU A 16 9.45 -5.72 -1.38
N PHE A 17 8.52 -4.94 -1.95
CA PHE A 17 8.86 -3.68 -2.61
C PHE A 17 9.44 -2.67 -1.63
N SER A 18 8.79 -2.44 -0.49
CA SER A 18 9.25 -1.51 0.55
C SER A 18 10.66 -1.86 1.06
N VAL A 19 10.92 -3.16 1.27
CA VAL A 19 12.25 -3.63 1.68
C VAL A 19 13.28 -3.39 0.58
N PHE A 20 12.94 -3.70 -0.67
CA PHE A 20 13.81 -3.46 -1.81
C PHE A 20 14.14 -1.97 -1.96
N GLU A 21 13.14 -1.11 -1.84
CA GLU A 21 13.29 0.34 -1.90
C GLU A 21 14.14 0.88 -0.75
N PHE A 22 13.93 0.39 0.48
CA PHE A 22 14.72 0.79 1.64
C PHE A 22 16.21 0.53 1.45
N PHE A 23 16.57 -0.67 1.00
CA PHE A 23 17.96 -0.98 0.70
C PHE A 23 18.49 -0.19 -0.50
N GLY A 24 17.68 -0.02 -1.54
CA GLY A 24 18.02 0.80 -2.71
C GLY A 24 18.32 2.25 -2.31
N GLY A 25 17.53 2.83 -1.40
CA GLY A 25 17.74 4.16 -0.86
C GLY A 25 19.05 4.28 -0.07
N ILE A 26 19.36 3.28 0.77
CA ILE A 26 20.63 3.24 1.52
C ILE A 26 21.82 3.15 0.56
N PHE A 27 21.80 2.24 -0.42
CA PHE A 27 22.89 2.05 -1.36
C PHE A 27 23.13 3.26 -2.27
N THR A 28 22.07 3.99 -2.63
CA THR A 28 22.16 5.20 -3.45
C THR A 28 22.44 6.46 -2.63
N GLY A 29 22.38 6.39 -1.30
CA GLY A 29 22.49 7.54 -0.41
C GLY A 29 21.32 8.54 -0.54
N SER A 30 20.19 8.11 -1.10
CA SER A 30 19.03 8.97 -1.35
C SER A 30 18.09 8.98 -0.15
N VAL A 31 18.08 10.07 0.61
CA VAL A 31 17.14 10.27 1.73
C VAL A 31 15.69 10.26 1.24
N ALA A 32 15.42 10.74 0.02
CA ALA A 32 14.08 10.72 -0.55
C ALA A 32 13.57 9.28 -0.72
N ILE A 33 14.38 8.39 -1.30
CA ILE A 33 14.01 6.98 -1.49
C ILE A 33 13.81 6.26 -0.14
N VAL A 34 14.69 6.54 0.85
CA VAL A 34 14.52 5.96 2.20
C VAL A 34 13.22 6.44 2.85
N SER A 35 12.86 7.72 2.67
CA SER A 35 11.61 8.26 3.20
C SER A 35 10.39 7.62 2.55
N ASP A 36 10.42 7.41 1.24
CA ASP A 36 9.35 6.73 0.50
C ASP A 36 9.22 5.27 0.96
N ALA A 37 10.34 4.55 1.11
CA ALA A 37 10.36 3.19 1.64
C ALA A 37 9.77 3.06 3.07
N VAL A 38 9.99 4.04 3.94
CA VAL A 38 9.37 4.07 5.29
C VAL A 38 7.86 4.27 5.18
N HIS A 39 7.39 5.08 4.24
CA HIS A 39 5.97 5.23 3.95
C HIS A 39 5.36 3.91 3.49
N ASP A 40 5.97 3.26 2.50
CA ASP A 40 5.53 1.96 1.96
C ASP A 40 5.55 0.83 3.00
N LEU A 41 6.48 0.87 3.96
CA LEU A 41 6.46 -0.03 5.12
C LEU A 41 5.24 0.20 6.01
N GLY A 42 4.81 1.45 6.18
CA GLY A 42 3.57 1.80 6.86
C GLY A 42 2.33 1.22 6.16
N ASP A 43 2.33 1.30 4.83
CA ASP A 43 1.27 0.74 4.00
C ASP A 43 1.25 -0.78 4.06
N ALA A 44 2.41 -1.43 3.98
CA ALA A 44 2.53 -2.87 4.20
C ALA A 44 1.96 -3.29 5.57
N ALA A 45 2.26 -2.55 6.64
CA ALA A 45 1.71 -2.82 7.96
C ALA A 45 0.18 -2.71 7.97
N SER A 46 -0.38 -1.69 7.30
CA SER A 46 -1.83 -1.50 7.13
C SER A 46 -2.48 -2.71 6.46
N ILE A 47 -1.92 -3.15 5.33
CA ILE A 47 -2.42 -4.31 4.58
C ILE A 47 -2.26 -5.59 5.41
N GLY A 48 -1.19 -5.70 6.18
CA GLY A 48 -0.98 -6.81 7.12
C GLY A 48 -2.08 -6.89 8.18
N ILE A 49 -2.43 -5.77 8.82
CA ILE A 49 -3.56 -5.68 9.75
C ILE A 49 -4.86 -6.08 9.05
N SER A 50 -5.08 -5.58 7.85
CA SER A 50 -6.23 -5.89 7.01
C SER A 50 -6.33 -7.39 6.71
N TYR A 51 -5.22 -8.06 6.41
CA TYR A 51 -5.15 -9.51 6.24
C TYR A 51 -5.59 -10.28 7.50
N PHE A 52 -5.07 -9.92 8.66
CA PHE A 52 -5.45 -10.58 9.92
C PHE A 52 -6.92 -10.41 10.24
N LEU A 53 -7.47 -9.22 10.02
CA LEU A 53 -8.89 -8.93 10.25
C LEU A 53 -9.78 -9.69 9.26
N GLU A 54 -9.39 -9.76 7.97
CA GLU A 54 -10.11 -10.54 6.97
C GLU A 54 -10.09 -12.04 7.30
N LYS A 55 -8.93 -12.57 7.73
CA LYS A 55 -8.81 -13.96 8.18
C LYS A 55 -9.70 -14.24 9.39
N LYS A 56 -9.76 -13.31 10.35
CA LYS A 56 -10.62 -13.43 11.53
C LYS A 56 -12.10 -13.37 11.15
N SER A 57 -12.48 -12.56 10.15
CA SER A 57 -13.87 -12.43 9.68
C SER A 57 -14.47 -13.73 9.16
N LYS A 58 -13.63 -14.67 8.73
CA LYS A 58 -14.06 -15.99 8.19
C LYS A 58 -14.27 -17.07 9.26
N ARG A 59 -14.09 -16.75 10.55
CA ARG A 59 -14.34 -17.71 11.64
C ARG A 59 -15.83 -17.95 11.80
N GLN A 60 -16.16 -19.21 12.13
CA GLN A 60 -17.53 -19.62 12.44
C GLN A 60 -18.01 -18.94 13.73
N PRO A 61 -19.35 -18.74 13.89
CA PRO A 61 -19.95 -18.28 15.13
C PRO A 61 -19.53 -19.17 16.32
N ASP A 62 -19.39 -18.55 17.48
CA ASP A 62 -19.14 -19.20 18.76
C ASP A 62 -19.99 -18.57 19.87
N GLU A 63 -19.81 -19.00 21.12
CA GLU A 63 -20.59 -18.52 22.27
C GLU A 63 -20.43 -17.00 22.52
N GLN A 64 -19.25 -16.42 22.17
CA GLN A 64 -18.99 -14.98 22.30
C GLN A 64 -19.56 -14.17 21.15
N TYR A 65 -19.57 -14.74 19.94
CA TYR A 65 -20.01 -14.10 18.70
C TYR A 65 -21.03 -14.95 17.97
N THR A 66 -22.26 -14.97 18.49
CA THR A 66 -23.38 -15.78 17.96
C THR A 66 -23.73 -15.46 16.50
N TYR A 67 -23.51 -14.19 16.06
CA TYR A 67 -23.67 -13.77 14.65
C TYR A 67 -22.39 -13.91 13.81
N GLY A 68 -21.35 -14.55 14.38
CA GLY A 68 -20.06 -14.73 13.71
C GLY A 68 -19.18 -13.48 13.69
N TYR A 69 -18.11 -13.55 12.91
CA TYR A 69 -17.00 -12.58 12.92
C TYR A 69 -16.99 -11.66 11.69
N ALA A 70 -18.01 -11.67 10.82
CA ALA A 70 -18.03 -10.91 9.56
C ALA A 70 -17.71 -9.41 9.72
N ARG A 71 -18.04 -8.81 10.88
CA ARG A 71 -17.73 -7.40 11.21
C ARG A 71 -16.24 -7.06 11.16
N TYR A 72 -15.36 -8.05 11.37
CA TYR A 72 -13.92 -7.83 11.29
C TYR A 72 -13.46 -7.47 9.86
N SER A 73 -14.15 -7.91 8.81
CA SER A 73 -13.88 -7.47 7.44
C SER A 73 -14.20 -5.98 7.25
N VAL A 74 -15.31 -5.51 7.82
CA VAL A 74 -15.67 -4.08 7.81
C VAL A 74 -14.65 -3.27 8.60
N LEU A 75 -14.24 -3.76 9.78
CA LEU A 75 -13.20 -3.10 10.58
C LEU A 75 -11.88 -3.00 9.81
N GLY A 76 -11.48 -4.07 9.10
CA GLY A 76 -10.30 -4.05 8.24
C GLY A 76 -10.39 -2.97 7.17
N ALA A 77 -11.51 -2.90 6.45
CA ALA A 77 -11.75 -1.86 5.45
C ALA A 77 -11.69 -0.45 6.07
N THR A 78 -12.27 -0.25 7.25
CA THR A 78 -12.24 1.05 7.93
C THR A 78 -10.82 1.46 8.30
N VAL A 79 -10.04 0.56 8.87
CA VAL A 79 -8.63 0.82 9.25
C VAL A 79 -7.80 1.15 8.02
N THR A 80 -7.91 0.35 6.95
CA THR A 80 -7.20 0.60 5.69
C THR A 80 -7.55 1.97 5.11
N ASN A 81 -8.85 2.30 5.03
CA ASN A 81 -9.28 3.60 4.50
C ASN A 81 -8.82 4.78 5.36
N LEU A 82 -8.79 4.65 6.69
CA LEU A 82 -8.27 5.70 7.57
C LEU A 82 -6.77 5.94 7.35
N ILE A 83 -5.99 4.87 7.23
CA ILE A 83 -4.56 4.97 6.96
C ILE A 83 -4.32 5.60 5.58
N LEU A 84 -5.08 5.19 4.57
CA LEU A 84 -5.05 5.76 3.22
C LEU A 84 -5.33 7.28 3.23
N ILE A 85 -6.36 7.73 3.94
CA ILE A 85 -6.68 9.16 4.05
C ILE A 85 -5.53 9.93 4.71
N VAL A 86 -4.97 9.41 5.81
CA VAL A 86 -3.83 10.05 6.50
C VAL A 86 -2.60 10.07 5.59
N GLY A 87 -2.30 8.97 4.91
CA GLY A 87 -1.21 8.87 3.93
C GLY A 87 -1.35 9.89 2.81
N SER A 88 -2.54 9.98 2.20
CA SER A 88 -2.82 10.94 1.12
C SER A 88 -2.63 12.40 1.58
N ILE A 89 -3.04 12.74 2.80
CA ILE A 89 -2.81 14.08 3.36
C ILE A 89 -1.31 14.36 3.50
N MET A 90 -0.52 13.39 3.97
CA MET A 90 0.93 13.52 4.10
C MET A 90 1.60 13.67 2.72
N VAL A 91 1.18 12.90 1.72
CA VAL A 91 1.68 13.01 0.34
C VAL A 91 1.41 14.39 -0.24
N ILE A 92 0.19 14.92 -0.07
CA ILE A 92 -0.17 16.27 -0.52
C ILE A 92 0.71 17.33 0.18
N TYR A 93 0.89 17.21 1.51
CA TYR A 93 1.75 18.12 2.26
C TYR A 93 3.19 18.09 1.74
N ASN A 94 3.78 16.92 1.56
CA ASN A 94 5.13 16.75 1.03
C ASN A 94 5.26 17.27 -0.40
N ALA A 95 4.24 17.07 -1.25
CA ALA A 95 4.24 17.58 -2.62
C ALA A 95 4.25 19.11 -2.64
N VAL A 96 3.44 19.75 -1.80
CA VAL A 96 3.43 21.23 -1.65
C VAL A 96 4.77 21.73 -1.13
N ASP A 97 5.34 21.08 -0.11
CA ASP A 97 6.65 21.47 0.42
C ASP A 97 7.76 21.35 -0.63
N ARG A 98 7.77 20.28 -1.45
CA ARG A 98 8.74 20.11 -2.55
C ARG A 98 8.60 21.14 -3.67
N ILE A 99 7.39 21.70 -3.89
CA ILE A 99 7.19 22.80 -4.84
C ILE A 99 7.80 24.10 -4.28
N ILE A 100 7.67 24.32 -2.98
CA ILE A 100 8.18 25.54 -2.31
C ILE A 100 9.69 25.43 -2.08
N ASN A 101 10.17 24.25 -1.68
CA ASN A 101 11.55 23.92 -1.34
C ASN A 101 12.08 22.80 -2.23
N PRO A 102 12.45 23.05 -3.49
CA PRO A 102 12.93 22.03 -4.40
C PRO A 102 14.20 21.34 -3.86
N VAL A 103 14.22 20.00 -3.89
CA VAL A 103 15.38 19.18 -3.51
C VAL A 103 16.00 18.55 -4.75
N GLU A 104 17.31 18.34 -4.72
CA GLU A 104 17.98 17.59 -5.78
C GLU A 104 17.54 16.12 -5.76
N ILE A 105 17.13 15.61 -6.92
CA ILE A 105 16.61 14.26 -7.08
C ILE A 105 17.59 13.45 -7.93
N HIS A 106 17.99 12.27 -7.44
CA HIS A 106 18.76 11.29 -8.21
C HIS A 106 17.84 10.50 -9.16
N TYR A 107 17.52 11.10 -10.30
CA TYR A 107 16.52 10.59 -11.26
C TYR A 107 16.75 9.14 -11.71
N ASN A 108 18.01 8.72 -11.93
CA ASN A 108 18.30 7.41 -12.51
C ASN A 108 17.89 6.23 -11.60
N GLY A 109 18.11 6.34 -10.29
CA GLY A 109 17.71 5.32 -9.33
C GLY A 109 16.17 5.28 -9.15
N MET A 110 15.55 6.45 -9.08
CA MET A 110 14.11 6.57 -8.89
C MET A 110 13.29 6.05 -10.07
N ILE A 111 13.80 6.13 -11.32
CA ILE A 111 13.09 5.59 -12.50
C ILE A 111 12.97 4.07 -12.43
N VAL A 112 14.06 3.40 -12.06
CA VAL A 112 14.06 1.93 -11.94
C VAL A 112 13.09 1.52 -10.83
N LEU A 113 13.14 2.20 -9.68
CA LEU A 113 12.23 1.95 -8.56
C LEU A 113 10.77 2.21 -8.94
N ALA A 114 10.50 3.33 -9.62
CA ALA A 114 9.15 3.65 -10.10
C ALA A 114 8.61 2.59 -11.06
N ALA A 115 9.42 2.10 -11.99
CA ALA A 115 9.00 1.04 -12.91
C ALA A 115 8.68 -0.26 -12.17
N VAL A 116 9.52 -0.64 -11.21
CA VAL A 116 9.29 -1.83 -10.36
C VAL A 116 8.04 -1.62 -9.48
N GLY A 117 7.89 -0.45 -8.85
CA GLY A 117 6.73 -0.10 -8.02
C GLY A 117 5.42 -0.19 -8.80
N VAL A 118 5.35 0.43 -9.99
CA VAL A 118 4.18 0.33 -10.87
C VAL A 118 3.86 -1.13 -11.20
N CYS A 119 4.84 -1.93 -11.57
CA CYS A 119 4.62 -3.34 -11.93
C CYS A 119 4.10 -4.16 -10.75
N LEU A 120 4.69 -4.01 -9.57
CA LEU A 120 4.31 -4.78 -8.39
C LEU A 120 2.94 -4.36 -7.83
N ASN A 121 2.69 -3.06 -7.70
CA ASN A 121 1.42 -2.53 -7.21
C ASN A 121 0.28 -2.77 -8.20
N PHE A 122 0.55 -2.66 -9.52
CA PHE A 122 -0.42 -3.06 -10.53
C PHE A 122 -0.74 -4.55 -10.47
N GLY A 123 0.27 -5.40 -10.28
CA GLY A 123 0.08 -6.83 -10.06
C GLY A 123 -0.80 -7.10 -8.83
N ALA A 124 -0.50 -6.45 -7.69
CA ALA A 124 -1.30 -6.56 -6.48
C ALA A 124 -2.74 -6.07 -6.67
N ALA A 125 -2.94 -4.91 -7.34
CA ALA A 125 -4.25 -4.38 -7.69
C ALA A 125 -5.03 -5.34 -8.59
N TYR A 126 -4.37 -5.94 -9.58
CA TYR A 126 -5.00 -6.90 -10.47
C TYR A 126 -5.49 -8.14 -9.72
N PHE A 127 -4.70 -8.69 -8.78
CA PHE A 127 -5.11 -9.83 -7.96
C PHE A 127 -6.23 -9.50 -6.98
N THR A 128 -6.34 -8.27 -6.51
CA THR A 128 -7.35 -7.84 -5.54
C THR A 128 -8.61 -7.25 -6.18
N ARG A 129 -8.63 -6.96 -7.50
CA ARG A 129 -9.71 -6.23 -8.19
C ARG A 129 -11.10 -6.87 -8.03
N GLU A 130 -11.18 -8.21 -8.05
CA GLU A 130 -12.44 -8.93 -7.89
C GLU A 130 -12.69 -9.21 -6.40
N GLY A 131 -13.03 -8.15 -5.65
CA GLY A 131 -13.23 -8.22 -4.22
C GLY A 131 -14.62 -8.70 -3.83
N GLU A 132 -14.69 -9.80 -3.08
CA GLU A 132 -15.93 -10.27 -2.45
C GLU A 132 -16.20 -9.53 -1.13
N SER A 133 -15.16 -9.02 -0.46
CA SER A 133 -15.28 -8.30 0.82
C SER A 133 -14.96 -6.81 0.67
N LEU A 134 -15.54 -5.99 1.57
CA LEU A 134 -15.25 -4.56 1.64
C LEU A 134 -13.77 -4.31 1.94
N ASN A 135 -13.18 -5.14 2.78
CA ASN A 135 -11.78 -5.07 3.12
C ASN A 135 -10.87 -5.30 1.92
N GLN A 136 -11.17 -6.31 1.09
CA GLN A 136 -10.42 -6.55 -0.14
C GLN A 136 -10.54 -5.38 -1.13
N LYS A 137 -11.73 -4.76 -1.22
CA LYS A 137 -11.94 -3.56 -2.05
C LYS A 137 -11.11 -2.37 -1.56
N ALA A 138 -11.02 -2.17 -0.24
CA ALA A 138 -10.19 -1.13 0.36
C ALA A 138 -8.70 -1.34 0.04
N VAL A 139 -8.20 -2.57 0.17
CA VAL A 139 -6.81 -2.91 -0.21
C VAL A 139 -6.57 -2.71 -1.71
N ASN A 140 -7.55 -3.05 -2.56
CA ASN A 140 -7.43 -2.81 -4.01
C ASN A 140 -7.33 -1.31 -4.35
N LEU A 141 -8.13 -0.46 -3.70
CA LEU A 141 -8.06 0.98 -3.89
C LEU A 141 -6.71 1.54 -3.45
N HIS A 142 -6.17 1.04 -2.34
CA HIS A 142 -4.84 1.41 -1.88
C HIS A 142 -3.75 1.06 -2.91
N MET A 143 -3.74 -0.17 -3.44
CA MET A 143 -2.79 -0.56 -4.48
C MET A 143 -2.92 0.27 -5.77
N LEU A 144 -4.14 0.70 -6.13
CA LEU A 144 -4.36 1.59 -7.27
C LEU A 144 -3.84 3.01 -7.02
N GLU A 145 -3.96 3.53 -5.78
CA GLU A 145 -3.38 4.81 -5.40
C GLU A 145 -1.86 4.79 -5.54
N ASP A 146 -1.19 3.74 -5.07
CA ASP A 146 0.25 3.57 -5.23
C ASP A 146 0.68 3.54 -6.71
N VAL A 147 -0.06 2.79 -7.55
CA VAL A 147 0.18 2.78 -9.01
C VAL A 147 0.08 4.18 -9.60
N LEU A 148 -0.95 4.93 -9.22
CA LEU A 148 -1.16 6.30 -9.72
C LEU A 148 -0.07 7.24 -9.23
N GLY A 149 0.36 7.13 -7.97
CA GLY A 149 1.45 7.91 -7.39
C GLY A 149 2.74 7.72 -8.17
N TRP A 150 3.14 6.47 -8.41
CA TRP A 150 4.34 6.15 -9.20
C TRP A 150 4.20 6.54 -10.68
N ALA A 151 3.01 6.40 -11.28
CA ALA A 151 2.76 6.82 -12.66
C ALA A 151 2.86 8.34 -12.83
N VAL A 152 2.29 9.12 -11.91
CA VAL A 152 2.41 10.59 -11.91
C VAL A 152 3.86 11.02 -11.74
N PHE A 153 4.60 10.37 -10.84
CA PHE A 153 6.03 10.61 -10.69
C PHE A 153 6.81 10.37 -11.99
N TRP A 154 6.49 9.27 -12.68
CA TRP A 154 7.14 8.93 -13.95
C TRP A 154 6.79 9.91 -15.08
N LEU A 155 5.54 10.38 -15.15
CA LEU A 155 5.07 11.38 -16.14
C LEU A 155 5.59 12.79 -15.85
N GLY A 156 5.70 13.19 -14.58
CA GLY A 156 6.17 14.54 -14.16
C GLY A 156 7.64 14.81 -14.46
N ARG A 157 8.36 13.85 -15.02
CA ARG A 157 9.77 13.96 -15.44
C ARG A 157 9.95 14.76 -16.75
N TRP A 158 8.91 14.91 -17.58
CA TRP A 158 8.95 15.58 -18.88
C TRP A 158 8.48 17.04 -18.76
#